data_4044178cda5760413573b56b5a8b0590
#
_entry.id   4044178cda5760413573b56b5a8b0590
#
_cell.length_a   1.000
_cell.length_b   1.000
_cell.length_c   1.000
_cell.angle_alpha   90.00
_cell.angle_beta   90.00
_cell.angle_gamma   90.00
#
_symmetry.space_group_name_H-M   'P 1'
#
loop_
_entity.id
_entity.type
_entity.pdbx_description
1 polymer ?
#
loop_
_entity_poly.entity_id
_entity_poly.type
_entity_poly.pdbx_seq_one_letter_code
_entity_poly.pdbx_strand_id
1 'polypeptide(L)'
;MANQKQTKLIEKILKDRHVRKGVVTKSLDWFFSVYFHTYIKYETAHFQEEIISIAEDQNIKLAVIVAFRGSAKSTLVTTASVLWSILGSPQKKFIILLSQTEQKARQHLQNIKRELESNDVLRKDLGPFDEEKNQWGSTAIIIKNFNAKIVIGSVEQSIRGLRFGENRPDLIILDDVEDTNSVRTQEGRNKTYDWLTSEVIPAGDKNTKIIAVGNLLHEDSLLKRLEQRIKNGEIDGVYREYPIIDDDNKPLWLGKYPTQDDIEEERRKTMSPIAWAREYLLKIISTDEQLIRREWIKRYPELPLSNYREYSATGIDLAISQSSNADFTAMVSAQVNGRREKLQVYILPNVVNKRLTALETLEQAKSISHSLGHGKLFIEDVGYQSSLVEHLKRENFPAKGVKIHGQDKYARLSAVSHLVQSGKVLFPEHGAEELILQLTGFGVEKHDDLVDAFSILLSMIIEEDNRPRSTGMSFRGKYNGEFDHLPADEREKKLIVRENLRKLFLL
;
A
#
# COMPACT_ATOMS: atom_id res chain seq x y z
N MET A 1 38.20 -13.48 -34.09
CA MET A 1 37.33 -14.38 -34.89
C MET A 1 35.85 -14.31 -34.48
N ALA A 2 35.49 -14.25 -33.21
CA ALA A 2 34.08 -14.11 -32.77
C ALA A 2 33.43 -12.81 -33.29
N ASN A 3 34.11 -11.70 -33.20
CA ASN A 3 33.59 -10.38 -33.61
C ASN A 3 33.28 -10.29 -35.12
N GLN A 4 34.13 -10.92 -36.00
CA GLN A 4 33.89 -10.96 -37.46
C GLN A 4 32.71 -11.84 -37.86
N LYS A 5 32.46 -12.94 -37.13
CA LYS A 5 31.28 -13.80 -37.38
C LYS A 5 30.00 -13.11 -36.99
N GLN A 6 30.05 -12.37 -35.87
CA GLN A 6 28.91 -11.62 -35.37
C GLN A 6 28.55 -10.45 -36.30
N THR A 7 29.53 -9.68 -36.77
CA THR A 7 29.34 -8.62 -37.77
C THR A 7 28.73 -9.14 -39.07
N LYS A 8 29.23 -10.25 -39.59
CA LYS A 8 28.68 -10.89 -40.82
C LYS A 8 27.24 -11.38 -40.63
N LEU A 9 26.89 -11.88 -39.43
CA LEU A 9 25.51 -12.28 -39.12
C LEU A 9 24.57 -11.07 -39.09
N ILE A 10 24.97 -10.00 -38.43
CA ILE A 10 24.21 -8.73 -38.37
C ILE A 10 23.98 -8.19 -39.80
N GLU A 11 25.04 -8.13 -40.62
CA GLU A 11 24.92 -7.69 -42.03
C GLU A 11 23.96 -8.57 -42.81
N LYS A 12 23.98 -9.88 -42.60
CA LYS A 12 23.07 -10.83 -43.26
C LYS A 12 21.62 -10.61 -42.83
N ILE A 13 21.38 -10.39 -41.52
CA ILE A 13 20.05 -10.08 -40.98
C ILE A 13 19.52 -8.78 -41.60
N LEU A 14 20.37 -7.76 -41.72
CA LEU A 14 19.97 -6.48 -42.29
C LEU A 14 19.66 -6.53 -43.80
N LYS A 15 20.39 -7.36 -44.56
CA LYS A 15 20.29 -7.40 -46.01
C LYS A 15 19.31 -8.47 -46.54
N ASP A 16 19.20 -9.62 -45.86
CA ASP A 16 18.37 -10.74 -46.30
C ASP A 16 17.06 -10.81 -45.53
N ARG A 17 15.95 -10.57 -46.21
CA ARG A 17 14.59 -10.59 -45.64
C ARG A 17 14.24 -11.94 -45.00
N HIS A 18 14.63 -13.06 -45.63
CA HIS A 18 14.27 -14.38 -45.11
C HIS A 18 15.04 -14.70 -43.83
N VAL A 19 16.31 -14.37 -43.79
CA VAL A 19 17.12 -14.48 -42.55
C VAL A 19 16.58 -13.56 -41.47
N ARG A 20 16.31 -12.30 -41.80
CA ARG A 20 15.74 -11.32 -40.87
C ARG A 20 14.42 -11.83 -40.30
N LYS A 21 13.48 -12.25 -41.13
CA LYS A 21 12.18 -12.80 -40.70
C LYS A 21 12.38 -14.02 -39.77
N GLY A 22 13.29 -14.92 -40.11
CA GLY A 22 13.57 -16.12 -39.30
C GLY A 22 14.12 -15.81 -37.90
N VAL A 23 14.85 -14.69 -37.75
CA VAL A 23 15.44 -14.27 -36.47
C VAL A 23 14.44 -13.45 -35.64
N VAL A 24 13.81 -12.41 -36.21
CA VAL A 24 12.91 -11.53 -35.50
C VAL A 24 11.65 -12.23 -35.01
N THR A 25 11.16 -13.24 -35.71
CA THR A 25 10.00 -14.01 -35.25
C THR A 25 10.29 -14.89 -34.03
N LYS A 26 11.56 -15.20 -33.77
CA LYS A 26 12.00 -16.05 -32.65
C LYS A 26 12.58 -15.30 -31.48
N SER A 27 12.92 -14.02 -31.65
CA SER A 27 13.51 -13.19 -30.59
C SER A 27 12.87 -11.81 -30.56
N LEU A 28 12.37 -11.45 -29.40
CA LEU A 28 11.82 -10.12 -29.14
C LEU A 28 12.93 -9.05 -29.21
N ASP A 29 14.13 -9.36 -28.76
CA ASP A 29 15.27 -8.45 -28.84
C ASP A 29 15.60 -8.06 -30.28
N TRP A 30 15.72 -9.07 -31.18
CA TRP A 30 15.90 -8.81 -32.60
C TRP A 30 14.70 -8.11 -33.25
N PHE A 31 13.48 -8.46 -32.83
CA PHE A 31 12.26 -7.79 -33.30
C PHE A 31 12.29 -6.30 -32.94
N PHE A 32 12.63 -5.99 -31.70
CA PHE A 32 12.74 -4.61 -31.23
C PHE A 32 13.87 -3.86 -31.94
N SER A 33 15.06 -4.45 -32.00
CA SER A 33 16.23 -3.83 -32.64
C SER A 33 16.00 -3.54 -34.12
N VAL A 34 15.29 -4.40 -34.85
CA VAL A 34 15.05 -4.24 -36.28
C VAL A 34 13.88 -3.29 -36.56
N TYR A 35 12.72 -3.51 -35.92
CA TYR A 35 11.50 -2.78 -36.30
C TYR A 35 11.27 -1.52 -35.47
N PHE A 36 11.90 -1.41 -34.33
CA PHE A 36 11.79 -0.23 -33.47
C PHE A 36 13.08 0.60 -33.41
N HIS A 37 13.98 0.45 -34.39
CA HIS A 37 15.26 1.18 -34.43
C HIS A 37 15.10 2.70 -34.32
N THR A 38 13.99 3.27 -34.81
CA THR A 38 13.68 4.70 -34.70
C THR A 38 13.37 5.15 -33.28
N TYR A 39 13.00 4.23 -32.39
CA TYR A 39 12.78 4.47 -30.96
C TYR A 39 14.08 4.37 -30.15
N ILE A 40 15.10 3.70 -30.68
CA ILE A 40 16.39 3.49 -30.02
C ILE A 40 17.25 4.76 -30.27
N LYS A 41 17.08 5.74 -29.40
CA LYS A 41 17.87 6.99 -29.45
C LYS A 41 19.19 6.90 -28.70
N TYR A 42 19.30 5.96 -27.80
CA TYR A 42 20.44 5.72 -26.93
C TYR A 42 20.76 4.23 -26.93
N GLU A 43 22.00 3.90 -26.61
CA GLU A 43 22.41 2.51 -26.45
C GLU A 43 21.50 1.79 -25.43
N THR A 44 21.04 0.58 -25.79
CA THR A 44 20.17 -0.23 -24.94
C THR A 44 20.90 -0.61 -23.66
N ALA A 45 20.27 -0.40 -22.52
CA ALA A 45 20.84 -0.73 -21.22
C ALA A 45 20.49 -2.18 -20.82
N HIS A 46 21.33 -2.78 -19.98
CA HIS A 46 21.15 -4.15 -19.50
C HIS A 46 19.76 -4.40 -18.87
N PHE A 47 19.20 -3.44 -18.13
CA PHE A 47 17.85 -3.59 -17.58
C PHE A 47 16.76 -3.66 -18.64
N GLN A 48 16.94 -3.02 -19.78
CA GLN A 48 16.02 -3.11 -20.92
C GLN A 48 16.11 -4.47 -21.60
N GLU A 49 17.31 -5.04 -21.73
CA GLU A 49 17.53 -6.41 -22.20
C GLU A 49 16.87 -7.43 -21.27
N GLU A 50 16.97 -7.20 -19.93
CA GLU A 50 16.29 -8.06 -18.97
C GLU A 50 14.76 -7.95 -19.07
N ILE A 51 14.20 -6.73 -19.24
CA ILE A 51 12.76 -6.56 -19.52
C ILE A 51 12.32 -7.33 -20.76
N ILE A 52 13.08 -7.23 -21.84
CA ILE A 52 12.84 -7.96 -23.08
C ILE A 52 12.86 -9.48 -22.83
N SER A 53 13.88 -9.98 -22.14
CA SER A 53 14.01 -11.40 -21.79
C SER A 53 12.83 -11.90 -20.95
N ILE A 54 12.40 -11.13 -19.93
CA ILE A 54 11.24 -11.44 -19.10
C ILE A 54 9.95 -11.48 -19.96
N ALA A 55 9.79 -10.53 -20.87
CA ALA A 55 8.62 -10.48 -21.75
C ALA A 55 8.58 -11.66 -22.74
N GLU A 56 9.75 -12.07 -23.26
CA GLU A 56 9.92 -13.17 -24.20
C GLU A 56 9.71 -14.55 -23.54
N ASP A 57 10.17 -14.76 -22.29
CA ASP A 57 10.13 -16.06 -21.62
C ASP A 57 8.71 -16.55 -21.37
N GLN A 58 8.32 -17.66 -22.01
CA GLN A 58 6.99 -18.27 -21.90
C GLN A 58 6.78 -19.04 -20.59
N ASN A 59 7.83 -19.31 -19.82
CA ASN A 59 7.73 -19.99 -18.53
C ASN A 59 7.27 -19.01 -17.43
N ILE A 60 7.58 -17.74 -17.57
CA ILE A 60 7.15 -16.69 -16.65
C ILE A 60 5.69 -16.36 -16.94
N LYS A 61 4.79 -16.76 -16.03
CA LYS A 61 3.34 -16.51 -16.16
C LYS A 61 2.91 -15.18 -15.56
N LEU A 62 3.59 -14.72 -14.52
CA LEU A 62 3.38 -13.41 -13.93
C LEU A 62 4.71 -12.65 -13.86
N ALA A 63 4.75 -11.48 -14.48
CA ALA A 63 5.88 -10.56 -14.36
C ALA A 63 5.40 -9.19 -13.84
N VAL A 64 6.08 -8.66 -12.86
CA VAL A 64 5.86 -7.32 -12.32
C VAL A 64 7.13 -6.51 -12.54
N ILE A 65 7.04 -5.47 -13.35
CA ILE A 65 8.16 -4.64 -13.79
C ILE A 65 7.93 -3.20 -13.35
N VAL A 66 8.71 -2.76 -12.40
CA VAL A 66 8.74 -1.38 -11.93
C VAL A 66 9.98 -0.71 -12.50
N ALA A 67 9.83 0.36 -13.26
CA ALA A 67 10.98 1.03 -13.87
C ALA A 67 10.78 2.55 -13.88
N PHE A 68 11.88 3.28 -13.75
CA PHE A 68 11.87 4.73 -13.67
C PHE A 68 11.19 5.40 -14.88
N ARG A 69 10.74 6.63 -14.69
CA ARG A 69 10.07 7.41 -15.73
C ARG A 69 11.00 7.64 -16.93
N GLY A 70 10.51 7.35 -18.14
CA GLY A 70 11.30 7.48 -19.36
C GLY A 70 12.31 6.36 -19.60
N SER A 71 12.17 5.20 -18.91
CA SER A 71 12.94 3.96 -19.10
C SER A 71 12.59 3.19 -20.37
N ALA A 72 11.58 3.62 -21.12
CA ALA A 72 11.00 2.95 -22.29
C ALA A 72 10.17 1.69 -21.97
N LYS A 73 9.81 1.43 -20.69
CA LYS A 73 9.05 0.22 -20.28
C LYS A 73 7.79 -0.03 -21.10
N SER A 74 6.94 0.98 -21.33
CA SER A 74 5.71 0.83 -22.13
C SER A 74 6.00 0.58 -23.61
N THR A 75 7.05 1.16 -24.16
CA THR A 75 7.46 0.88 -25.55
C THR A 75 7.90 -0.58 -25.71
N LEU A 76 8.68 -1.09 -24.77
CA LEU A 76 9.17 -2.47 -24.77
C LEU A 76 8.05 -3.46 -24.51
N VAL A 77 7.27 -3.27 -23.42
CA VAL A 77 6.28 -4.24 -22.96
C VAL A 77 4.93 -4.06 -23.66
N THR A 78 4.40 -2.82 -23.76
CA THR A 78 3.02 -2.60 -24.21
C THR A 78 2.92 -2.47 -25.72
N THR A 79 4.00 -2.07 -26.43
CA THR A 79 3.98 -1.94 -27.87
C THR A 79 4.77 -3.07 -28.56
N ALA A 80 6.07 -3.17 -28.33
CA ALA A 80 6.92 -4.10 -29.05
C ALA A 80 6.63 -5.58 -28.71
N SER A 81 6.51 -5.92 -27.40
CA SER A 81 6.24 -7.31 -27.02
C SER A 81 4.85 -7.78 -27.43
N VAL A 82 3.85 -6.88 -27.43
CA VAL A 82 2.50 -7.17 -27.89
C VAL A 82 2.50 -7.49 -29.40
N LEU A 83 3.16 -6.67 -30.21
CA LEU A 83 3.31 -6.94 -31.64
C LEU A 83 4.08 -8.22 -31.90
N TRP A 84 5.20 -8.43 -31.23
CA TRP A 84 5.97 -9.66 -31.33
C TRP A 84 5.16 -10.89 -30.92
N SER A 85 4.35 -10.78 -29.87
CA SER A 85 3.50 -11.88 -29.41
C SER A 85 2.49 -12.36 -30.48
N ILE A 86 2.06 -11.47 -31.39
CA ILE A 86 1.16 -11.81 -32.49
C ILE A 86 1.95 -12.27 -33.73
N LEU A 87 3.05 -11.58 -34.02
CA LEU A 87 3.79 -11.75 -35.29
C LEU A 87 4.94 -12.74 -35.20
N GLY A 88 5.32 -13.11 -33.97
CA GLY A 88 6.41 -14.00 -33.64
C GLY A 88 5.97 -15.45 -33.38
N SER A 89 6.88 -16.23 -32.76
CA SER A 89 6.69 -17.63 -32.44
C SER A 89 7.21 -17.92 -31.02
N PRO A 90 6.39 -18.53 -30.14
CA PRO A 90 5.01 -18.97 -30.37
C PRO A 90 4.02 -17.81 -30.49
N GLN A 91 3.08 -17.93 -31.39
CA GLN A 91 2.09 -16.89 -31.66
C GLN A 91 1.00 -16.87 -30.61
N LYS A 92 0.64 -15.66 -30.13
CA LYS A 92 -0.53 -15.40 -29.29
C LYS A 92 -1.72 -14.98 -30.17
N LYS A 93 -2.92 -15.40 -29.77
CA LYS A 93 -4.16 -15.17 -30.54
C LYS A 93 -5.04 -14.10 -29.94
N PHE A 94 -5.02 -13.94 -28.62
CA PHE A 94 -5.88 -12.99 -27.94
C PHE A 94 -5.13 -12.24 -26.84
N ILE A 95 -5.02 -10.93 -27.01
CA ILE A 95 -4.29 -10.04 -26.09
C ILE A 95 -5.24 -9.03 -25.51
N ILE A 96 -5.14 -8.76 -24.20
CA ILE A 96 -5.84 -7.68 -23.52
C ILE A 96 -4.83 -6.67 -22.99
N LEU A 97 -5.04 -5.39 -23.32
CA LEU A 97 -4.28 -4.25 -22.79
C LEU A 97 -5.13 -3.48 -21.79
N LEU A 98 -4.68 -3.40 -20.57
CA LEU A 98 -5.39 -2.76 -19.47
C LEU A 98 -4.59 -1.58 -18.94
N SER A 99 -5.25 -0.47 -18.71
CA SER A 99 -4.68 0.72 -18.07
C SER A 99 -5.65 1.29 -17.05
N GLN A 100 -5.22 2.28 -16.28
CA GLN A 100 -6.08 2.94 -15.29
C GLN A 100 -7.35 3.54 -15.92
N THR A 101 -7.23 4.14 -17.12
CA THR A 101 -8.38 4.67 -17.89
C THR A 101 -8.44 4.10 -19.29
N GLU A 102 -9.65 4.01 -19.85
CA GLU A 102 -9.85 3.62 -21.25
C GLU A 102 -9.10 4.53 -22.22
N GLN A 103 -8.99 5.83 -21.92
CA GLN A 103 -8.25 6.77 -22.75
C GLN A 103 -6.76 6.41 -22.87
N LYS A 104 -6.10 6.04 -21.77
CA LYS A 104 -4.71 5.58 -21.79
C LYS A 104 -4.58 4.28 -22.58
N ALA A 105 -5.48 3.33 -22.35
CA ALA A 105 -5.48 2.06 -23.08
C ALA A 105 -5.69 2.27 -24.59
N ARG A 106 -6.56 3.20 -25.01
CA ARG A 106 -6.73 3.61 -26.42
C ARG A 106 -5.43 4.18 -27.01
N GLN A 107 -4.67 4.96 -26.26
CA GLN A 107 -3.40 5.50 -26.73
C GLN A 107 -2.38 4.40 -27.01
N HIS A 108 -2.30 3.37 -26.17
CA HIS A 108 -1.46 2.20 -26.42
C HIS A 108 -1.89 1.45 -27.68
N LEU A 109 -3.18 1.22 -27.87
CA LEU A 109 -3.70 0.58 -29.08
C LEU A 109 -3.41 1.42 -30.34
N GLN A 110 -3.51 2.73 -30.26
CA GLN A 110 -3.16 3.64 -31.37
C GLN A 110 -1.68 3.55 -31.73
N ASN A 111 -0.78 3.43 -30.76
CA ASN A 111 0.64 3.25 -31.02
C ASN A 111 0.89 1.93 -31.75
N ILE A 112 0.25 0.83 -31.31
CA ILE A 112 0.33 -0.49 -32.00
C ILE A 112 -0.22 -0.39 -33.42
N LYS A 113 -1.37 0.25 -33.64
CA LYS A 113 -1.95 0.46 -34.96
C LYS A 113 -1.00 1.22 -35.87
N ARG A 114 -0.38 2.29 -35.36
CA ARG A 114 0.58 3.09 -36.13
C ARG A 114 1.74 2.23 -36.66
N GLU A 115 2.30 1.34 -35.84
CA GLU A 115 3.35 0.43 -36.28
C GLU A 115 2.86 -0.52 -37.39
N LEU A 116 1.67 -1.08 -37.25
CA LEU A 116 1.09 -1.97 -38.26
C LEU A 116 0.78 -1.22 -39.58
N GLU A 117 0.38 0.05 -39.51
CA GLU A 117 -0.03 0.87 -40.64
C GLU A 117 1.14 1.56 -41.34
N SER A 118 2.18 2.01 -40.61
CA SER A 118 3.20 2.92 -41.13
C SER A 118 4.66 2.45 -40.99
N ASN A 119 4.93 1.33 -40.30
CA ASN A 119 6.29 0.82 -40.18
C ASN A 119 6.65 0.02 -41.43
N ASP A 120 7.35 0.66 -42.37
CA ASP A 120 7.67 0.09 -43.69
C ASP A 120 8.46 -1.23 -43.63
N VAL A 121 9.43 -1.32 -42.71
CA VAL A 121 10.25 -2.53 -42.56
C VAL A 121 9.40 -3.69 -42.03
N LEU A 122 8.61 -3.42 -40.98
CA LEU A 122 7.70 -4.40 -40.39
C LEU A 122 6.68 -4.92 -41.44
N ARG A 123 6.09 -3.98 -42.20
CA ARG A 123 5.09 -4.31 -43.24
C ARG A 123 5.70 -5.10 -44.39
N LYS A 124 6.89 -4.73 -44.84
CA LYS A 124 7.60 -5.50 -45.91
C LYS A 124 7.96 -6.90 -45.47
N ASP A 125 8.36 -7.09 -44.23
CA ASP A 125 8.83 -8.39 -43.77
C ASP A 125 7.68 -9.31 -43.33
N LEU A 126 6.76 -8.84 -42.54
CA LEU A 126 5.73 -9.64 -41.87
C LEU A 126 4.31 -9.35 -42.38
N GLY A 127 4.10 -8.22 -43.08
CA GLY A 127 2.79 -7.87 -43.67
C GLY A 127 2.45 -8.69 -44.97
N PRO A 128 1.31 -8.34 -45.58
CA PRO A 128 0.38 -7.31 -45.21
C PRO A 128 -0.36 -7.62 -43.90
N PHE A 129 -0.88 -6.58 -43.20
CA PHE A 129 -1.73 -6.76 -42.02
C PHE A 129 -3.17 -6.49 -42.47
N ASP A 130 -3.92 -7.55 -42.72
CA ASP A 130 -5.29 -7.45 -43.24
C ASP A 130 -6.24 -7.08 -42.10
N GLU A 131 -6.96 -5.98 -42.30
CA GLU A 131 -7.98 -5.51 -41.38
C GLU A 131 -9.27 -6.34 -41.53
N GLU A 132 -9.87 -6.68 -40.40
CA GLU A 132 -11.23 -7.20 -40.43
C GLU A 132 -12.22 -6.05 -40.44
N LYS A 133 -13.16 -6.04 -41.40
CA LYS A 133 -14.18 -5.00 -41.53
C LYS A 133 -14.91 -4.79 -40.21
N ASN A 134 -15.01 -3.53 -39.77
CA ASN A 134 -15.63 -3.09 -38.50
C ASN A 134 -14.90 -3.53 -37.22
N GLN A 135 -13.71 -4.11 -37.30
CA GLN A 135 -12.92 -4.58 -36.15
C GLN A 135 -11.49 -3.98 -36.12
N TRP A 136 -11.31 -2.81 -36.74
CA TRP A 136 -10.09 -2.00 -36.69
C TRP A 136 -10.40 -0.68 -35.96
N GLY A 137 -10.98 -0.83 -34.76
CA GLY A 137 -11.54 0.27 -33.98
C GLY A 137 -10.57 0.95 -33.01
N SER A 138 -11.14 1.75 -32.15
CA SER A 138 -10.42 2.43 -31.06
C SER A 138 -10.31 1.60 -29.78
N THR A 139 -11.08 0.52 -29.67
CA THR A 139 -11.13 -0.34 -28.48
C THR A 139 -10.71 -1.79 -28.76
N ALA A 140 -10.68 -2.17 -30.02
CA ALA A 140 -10.22 -3.49 -30.46
C ALA A 140 -9.70 -3.46 -31.88
N ILE A 141 -8.73 -4.31 -32.20
CA ILE A 141 -8.26 -4.61 -33.56
C ILE A 141 -8.17 -6.11 -33.76
N ILE A 142 -8.54 -6.56 -34.95
CA ILE A 142 -8.30 -7.94 -35.43
C ILE A 142 -7.39 -7.90 -36.63
N ILE A 143 -6.29 -8.63 -36.56
CA ILE A 143 -5.37 -8.85 -37.66
C ILE A 143 -5.75 -10.18 -38.30
N LYS A 144 -6.52 -10.12 -39.40
CA LYS A 144 -7.21 -11.26 -40.00
C LYS A 144 -6.29 -12.38 -40.43
N ASN A 145 -5.22 -12.07 -41.14
CA ASN A 145 -4.27 -13.05 -41.65
C ASN A 145 -3.40 -13.70 -40.54
N PHE A 146 -3.39 -13.15 -39.34
CA PHE A 146 -2.78 -13.77 -38.17
C PHE A 146 -3.81 -14.46 -37.26
N ASN A 147 -5.11 -14.30 -37.56
CA ASN A 147 -6.21 -14.71 -36.67
C ASN A 147 -5.95 -14.31 -35.20
N ALA A 148 -5.66 -13.04 -35.02
CA ALA A 148 -5.29 -12.52 -33.72
C ALA A 148 -6.05 -11.24 -33.37
N LYS A 149 -6.42 -11.07 -32.13
CA LYS A 149 -7.20 -9.93 -31.61
C LYS A 149 -6.48 -9.25 -30.45
N ILE A 150 -6.48 -7.92 -30.47
CA ILE A 150 -6.10 -7.10 -29.32
C ILE A 150 -7.34 -6.33 -28.88
N VAL A 151 -7.65 -6.35 -27.59
CA VAL A 151 -8.73 -5.60 -26.95
C VAL A 151 -8.14 -4.75 -25.84
N ILE A 152 -8.68 -3.56 -25.67
CA ILE A 152 -8.32 -2.71 -24.51
C ILE A 152 -9.41 -2.72 -23.45
N GLY A 153 -9.02 -2.34 -22.22
CA GLY A 153 -9.92 -2.11 -21.11
C GLY A 153 -9.29 -1.22 -20.03
N SER A 154 -10.07 -0.93 -19.01
CA SER A 154 -9.62 -0.17 -17.84
C SER A 154 -10.07 -0.83 -16.55
N VAL A 155 -9.52 -0.38 -15.41
CA VAL A 155 -9.88 -0.87 -14.06
C VAL A 155 -11.38 -0.71 -13.77
N GLU A 156 -12.06 0.20 -14.47
CA GLU A 156 -13.51 0.45 -14.28
C GLU A 156 -14.41 -0.46 -15.11
N GLN A 157 -13.82 -1.25 -16.02
CA GLN A 157 -14.58 -2.09 -16.95
C GLN A 157 -14.45 -3.56 -16.57
N SER A 158 -15.57 -4.30 -16.66
CA SER A 158 -15.54 -5.74 -16.53
C SER A 158 -14.92 -6.38 -17.77
N ILE A 159 -13.96 -7.27 -17.54
CA ILE A 159 -13.27 -8.03 -18.59
C ILE A 159 -13.61 -9.53 -18.54
N ARG A 160 -14.50 -9.92 -17.61
CA ARG A 160 -14.94 -11.31 -17.49
C ARG A 160 -15.62 -11.79 -18.77
N GLY A 161 -15.32 -13.03 -19.13
CA GLY A 161 -15.98 -13.70 -20.26
C GLY A 161 -15.49 -13.25 -21.62
N LEU A 162 -14.50 -12.37 -21.72
CA LEU A 162 -13.90 -11.99 -23.00
C LEU A 162 -13.27 -13.23 -23.65
N ARG A 163 -13.61 -13.45 -24.93
CA ARG A 163 -13.09 -14.52 -25.77
C ARG A 163 -12.85 -14.03 -27.19
N PHE A 164 -11.97 -14.75 -27.90
CA PHE A 164 -11.82 -14.62 -29.34
C PHE A 164 -11.87 -16.01 -29.96
N GLY A 165 -13.04 -16.36 -30.52
CA GLY A 165 -13.35 -17.73 -30.89
C GLY A 165 -13.29 -18.66 -29.67
N GLU A 166 -12.50 -19.72 -29.77
CA GLU A 166 -12.21 -20.66 -28.67
C GLU A 166 -11.18 -20.14 -27.66
N ASN A 167 -10.44 -19.07 -28.02
CA ASN A 167 -9.30 -18.64 -27.23
C ASN A 167 -9.72 -17.72 -26.05
N ARG A 168 -9.21 -18.01 -24.87
CA ARG A 168 -9.09 -17.07 -23.77
C ARG A 168 -7.86 -16.17 -23.98
N PRO A 169 -7.71 -15.07 -23.26
CA PRO A 169 -6.50 -14.26 -23.38
C PRO A 169 -5.21 -15.05 -23.17
N ASP A 170 -4.32 -14.98 -24.14
CA ASP A 170 -2.97 -15.58 -24.07
C ASP A 170 -1.98 -14.66 -23.35
N LEU A 171 -2.23 -13.34 -23.44
CA LEU A 171 -1.40 -12.31 -22.85
C LEU A 171 -2.29 -11.18 -22.31
N ILE A 172 -2.04 -10.79 -21.08
CA ILE A 172 -2.68 -9.62 -20.45
C ILE A 172 -1.58 -8.66 -20.02
N ILE A 173 -1.63 -7.43 -20.51
CA ILE A 173 -0.73 -6.36 -20.11
C ILE A 173 -1.48 -5.39 -19.20
N LEU A 174 -0.92 -5.11 -18.03
CA LEU A 174 -1.36 -4.08 -17.09
C LEU A 174 -0.34 -2.94 -17.15
N ASP A 175 -0.69 -1.84 -17.83
CA ASP A 175 0.22 -0.68 -17.96
C ASP A 175 -0.35 0.52 -17.21
N ASP A 176 0.32 0.91 -16.13
CA ASP A 176 -0.06 2.00 -15.24
C ASP A 176 -1.55 1.91 -14.82
N VAL A 177 -1.98 0.77 -14.25
CA VAL A 177 -3.37 0.52 -13.83
C VAL A 177 -3.74 1.24 -12.53
N GLU A 178 -2.77 1.78 -11.80
CA GLU A 178 -2.95 2.65 -10.65
C GLU A 178 -2.54 4.09 -10.95
N ASP A 179 -3.17 5.04 -10.26
CA ASP A 179 -2.75 6.43 -10.22
C ASP A 179 -2.73 6.94 -8.76
N THR A 180 -2.34 8.20 -8.56
CA THR A 180 -2.27 8.81 -7.23
C THR A 180 -3.63 8.91 -6.54
N ASN A 181 -4.73 8.93 -7.29
CA ASN A 181 -6.08 8.97 -6.71
C ASN A 181 -6.53 7.56 -6.30
N SER A 182 -6.30 6.55 -7.14
CA SER A 182 -6.71 5.16 -6.86
C SER A 182 -5.94 4.56 -5.66
N VAL A 183 -4.69 4.97 -5.44
CA VAL A 183 -3.88 4.49 -4.30
C VAL A 183 -4.06 5.32 -3.04
N ARG A 184 -4.77 6.46 -3.10
CA ARG A 184 -4.90 7.39 -1.99
C ARG A 184 -5.63 6.79 -0.79
N THR A 185 -6.64 5.96 -1.04
CA THR A 185 -7.45 5.34 0.01
C THR A 185 -7.22 3.83 0.03
N GLN A 186 -7.37 3.22 1.19
CA GLN A 186 -7.32 1.76 1.32
C GLN A 186 -8.39 1.08 0.48
N GLU A 187 -9.61 1.67 0.42
CA GLU A 187 -10.70 1.18 -0.42
C GLU A 187 -10.31 1.18 -1.90
N GLY A 188 -9.66 2.26 -2.39
CA GLY A 188 -9.18 2.35 -3.77
C GLY A 188 -8.13 1.28 -4.08
N ARG A 189 -7.15 1.09 -3.19
CA ARG A 189 -6.13 0.04 -3.32
C ARG A 189 -6.74 -1.37 -3.29
N ASN A 190 -7.70 -1.60 -2.39
CA ASN A 190 -8.42 -2.88 -2.32
C ASN A 190 -9.24 -3.11 -3.59
N LYS A 191 -9.95 -2.08 -4.10
CA LYS A 191 -10.71 -2.17 -5.34
C LYS A 191 -9.84 -2.60 -6.52
N THR A 192 -8.64 -2.02 -6.68
CA THR A 192 -7.70 -2.40 -7.75
C THR A 192 -7.18 -3.83 -7.56
N TYR A 193 -6.88 -4.22 -6.33
CA TYR A 193 -6.44 -5.57 -6.01
C TYR A 193 -7.54 -6.62 -6.24
N ASP A 194 -8.77 -6.33 -5.79
CA ASP A 194 -9.93 -7.21 -5.98
C ASP A 194 -10.27 -7.36 -7.47
N TRP A 195 -10.17 -6.27 -8.24
CA TRP A 195 -10.32 -6.31 -9.68
C TRP A 195 -9.27 -7.22 -10.34
N LEU A 196 -7.99 -7.13 -9.97
CA LEU A 196 -6.98 -8.04 -10.49
C LEU A 196 -7.32 -9.50 -10.17
N THR A 197 -7.64 -9.80 -8.92
CA THR A 197 -7.81 -11.18 -8.44
C THR A 197 -9.14 -11.79 -8.87
N SER A 198 -10.21 -10.99 -8.97
CA SER A 198 -11.55 -11.46 -9.27
C SER A 198 -11.96 -11.33 -10.74
N GLU A 199 -11.29 -10.48 -11.52
CA GLU A 199 -11.64 -10.25 -12.92
C GLU A 199 -10.50 -10.56 -13.89
N VAL A 200 -9.29 -10.00 -13.66
CA VAL A 200 -8.17 -10.11 -14.61
C VAL A 200 -7.61 -11.53 -14.63
N ILE A 201 -7.21 -12.04 -13.48
CA ILE A 201 -6.62 -13.39 -13.39
C ILE A 201 -7.62 -14.46 -13.91
N PRO A 202 -8.91 -14.45 -13.50
CA PRO A 202 -9.87 -15.43 -13.99
C PRO A 202 -10.30 -15.26 -15.46
N ALA A 203 -10.03 -14.12 -16.10
CA ALA A 203 -10.27 -13.95 -17.53
C ALA A 203 -9.36 -14.85 -18.37
N GLY A 204 -8.15 -15.10 -17.90
CA GLY A 204 -7.17 -15.98 -18.53
C GLY A 204 -7.41 -17.48 -18.27
N ASP A 205 -6.41 -18.27 -18.60
CA ASP A 205 -6.29 -19.69 -18.28
C ASP A 205 -4.88 -20.00 -17.74
N LYS A 206 -4.56 -21.29 -17.55
CA LYS A 206 -3.26 -21.75 -17.05
C LYS A 206 -2.03 -21.33 -17.89
N ASN A 207 -2.24 -21.01 -19.17
CA ASN A 207 -1.20 -20.62 -20.10
C ASN A 207 -1.11 -19.10 -20.28
N THR A 208 -2.06 -18.36 -19.76
CA THR A 208 -2.08 -16.89 -19.85
C THR A 208 -0.86 -16.30 -19.17
N LYS A 209 -0.16 -15.43 -19.87
CA LYS A 209 0.90 -14.61 -19.29
C LYS A 209 0.35 -13.25 -18.90
N ILE A 210 0.67 -12.78 -17.70
CA ILE A 210 0.29 -11.45 -17.21
C ILE A 210 1.58 -10.68 -16.99
N ILE A 211 1.68 -9.48 -17.57
CA ILE A 211 2.80 -8.56 -17.34
C ILE A 211 2.22 -7.25 -16.79
N ALA A 212 2.56 -6.91 -15.56
CA ALA A 212 2.23 -5.65 -14.94
C ALA A 212 3.44 -4.72 -14.98
N VAL A 213 3.26 -3.54 -15.57
CA VAL A 213 4.28 -2.49 -15.60
C VAL A 213 3.75 -1.20 -14.99
N GLY A 214 4.58 -0.49 -14.23
CA GLY A 214 4.17 0.76 -13.61
C GLY A 214 5.25 1.40 -12.75
N ASN A 215 4.82 2.40 -11.99
CA ASN A 215 5.62 3.10 -11.00
C ASN A 215 5.11 2.76 -9.59
N LEU A 216 5.95 2.94 -8.57
CA LEU A 216 5.55 2.77 -7.18
C LEU A 216 4.87 4.05 -6.67
N LEU A 217 3.60 3.94 -6.32
CA LEU A 217 2.80 5.09 -5.88
C LEU A 217 2.51 5.08 -4.38
N HIS A 218 2.45 3.88 -3.77
CA HIS A 218 2.14 3.69 -2.36
C HIS A 218 2.74 2.36 -1.85
N GLU A 219 3.06 2.28 -0.56
CA GLU A 219 3.61 1.05 0.06
C GLU A 219 2.65 -0.15 0.02
N ASP A 220 1.36 0.10 -0.10
CA ASP A 220 0.29 -0.88 -0.23
C ASP A 220 -0.37 -0.84 -1.62
N SER A 221 0.36 -0.38 -2.65
CA SER A 221 -0.09 -0.41 -4.05
C SER A 221 -0.18 -1.85 -4.59
N LEU A 222 -0.90 -2.03 -5.68
CA LEU A 222 -1.03 -3.33 -6.35
C LEU A 222 0.33 -3.98 -6.62
N LEU A 223 1.28 -3.21 -7.18
CA LEU A 223 2.61 -3.74 -7.52
C LEU A 223 3.39 -4.19 -6.27
N LYS A 224 3.26 -3.47 -5.14
CA LYS A 224 3.89 -3.85 -3.87
C LYS A 224 3.23 -5.07 -3.22
N ARG A 225 1.91 -5.20 -3.32
CA ARG A 225 1.20 -6.41 -2.88
C ARG A 225 1.62 -7.64 -3.68
N LEU A 226 1.78 -7.48 -5.00
CA LEU A 226 2.29 -8.56 -5.86
C LEU A 226 3.73 -8.92 -5.51
N GLU A 227 4.60 -7.93 -5.29
CA GLU A 227 5.96 -8.15 -4.82
C GLU A 227 6.00 -9.02 -3.56
N GLN A 228 5.23 -8.65 -2.53
CA GLN A 228 5.19 -9.37 -1.27
C GLN A 228 4.75 -10.83 -1.46
N ARG A 229 3.70 -11.06 -2.24
CA ARG A 229 3.21 -12.41 -2.52
C ARG A 229 4.20 -13.27 -3.30
N ILE A 230 4.91 -12.67 -4.26
CA ILE A 230 5.99 -13.36 -4.99
C ILE A 230 7.14 -13.69 -4.03
N LYS A 231 7.58 -12.74 -3.21
CA LYS A 231 8.65 -12.95 -2.21
C LYS A 231 8.31 -14.01 -1.17
N ASN A 232 7.05 -14.06 -0.75
CA ASN A 232 6.56 -15.05 0.22
C ASN A 232 6.33 -16.45 -0.43
N GLY A 233 6.48 -16.59 -1.74
CA GLY A 233 6.20 -17.84 -2.45
C GLY A 233 4.71 -18.20 -2.54
N GLU A 234 3.80 -17.23 -2.30
CA GLU A 234 2.35 -17.43 -2.40
C GLU A 234 1.88 -17.49 -3.86
N ILE A 235 2.59 -16.83 -4.76
CA ILE A 235 2.35 -16.85 -6.21
C ILE A 235 3.68 -17.01 -6.95
N ASP A 236 3.66 -17.81 -8.00
CA ASP A 236 4.80 -17.95 -8.89
C ASP A 236 4.88 -16.76 -9.86
N GLY A 237 6.01 -16.05 -9.83
CA GLY A 237 6.19 -14.85 -10.64
C GLY A 237 7.56 -14.22 -10.48
N VAL A 238 7.81 -13.22 -11.32
CA VAL A 238 9.05 -12.43 -11.30
C VAL A 238 8.71 -10.97 -10.98
N TYR A 239 9.42 -10.40 -10.00
CA TYR A 239 9.35 -8.99 -9.67
C TYR A 239 10.71 -8.34 -9.91
N ARG A 240 10.73 -7.19 -10.61
CA ARG A 240 11.93 -6.42 -10.87
C ARG A 240 11.70 -4.93 -10.68
N GLU A 241 12.66 -4.28 -10.04
CA GLU A 241 12.73 -2.83 -9.91
C GLU A 241 13.98 -2.29 -10.61
N TYR A 242 13.78 -1.24 -11.41
CA TYR A 242 14.86 -0.57 -12.15
C TYR A 242 14.80 0.93 -11.88
N PRO A 243 15.44 1.42 -10.79
CA PRO A 243 15.59 2.84 -10.52
C PRO A 243 16.53 3.49 -11.54
N ILE A 244 16.54 4.83 -11.62
CA ILE A 244 17.43 5.55 -12.55
C ILE A 244 18.93 5.39 -12.19
N ILE A 245 19.22 5.16 -10.90
CA ILE A 245 20.56 4.89 -10.34
C ILE A 245 20.51 3.63 -9.48
N ASP A 246 21.63 2.90 -9.44
CA ASP A 246 21.80 1.74 -8.56
C ASP A 246 22.17 2.15 -7.11
N ASP A 247 22.44 1.14 -6.27
CA ASP A 247 22.85 1.35 -4.88
C ASP A 247 24.22 2.05 -4.73
N ASP A 248 25.06 1.99 -5.75
CA ASP A 248 26.35 2.71 -5.84
C ASP A 248 26.18 4.12 -6.42
N ASN A 249 24.96 4.62 -6.62
CA ASN A 249 24.60 5.86 -7.29
C ASN A 249 25.06 5.95 -8.76
N LYS A 250 25.26 4.82 -9.44
CA LYS A 250 25.60 4.82 -10.87
C LYS A 250 24.33 4.79 -11.72
N PRO A 251 24.28 5.53 -12.83
CA PRO A 251 23.13 5.48 -13.73
C PRO A 251 22.90 4.07 -14.29
N LEU A 252 21.67 3.55 -14.22
CA LEU A 252 21.32 2.29 -14.84
C LEU A 252 21.33 2.35 -16.37
N TRP A 253 21.13 3.52 -16.94
CA TRP A 253 21.14 3.72 -18.39
C TRP A 253 22.26 4.67 -18.82
N LEU A 254 23.48 4.15 -18.91
CA LEU A 254 24.66 4.92 -19.31
C LEU A 254 24.56 5.53 -20.70
N GLY A 255 23.87 4.86 -21.64
CA GLY A 255 23.65 5.41 -22.98
C GLY A 255 22.83 6.72 -22.97
N LYS A 256 21.90 6.88 -22.02
CA LYS A 256 21.06 8.08 -21.90
C LYS A 256 21.59 9.07 -20.85
N TYR A 257 22.20 8.58 -19.79
CA TYR A 257 22.74 9.35 -18.68
C TYR A 257 24.19 8.94 -18.43
N PRO A 258 25.13 9.38 -19.31
CA PRO A 258 26.53 8.96 -19.22
C PRO A 258 27.26 9.49 -17.99
N THR A 259 26.80 10.58 -17.41
CA THR A 259 27.44 11.24 -16.27
C THR A 259 26.48 11.49 -15.11
N GLN A 260 27.02 11.78 -13.94
CA GLN A 260 26.23 12.18 -12.78
C GLN A 260 25.53 13.55 -13.01
N ASP A 261 26.15 14.42 -13.82
CA ASP A 261 25.56 15.72 -14.15
C ASP A 261 24.27 15.59 -14.97
N ASP A 262 24.17 14.56 -15.82
CA ASP A 262 22.94 14.25 -16.57
C ASP A 262 21.80 13.85 -15.63
N ILE A 263 22.10 13.07 -14.57
CA ILE A 263 21.16 12.70 -13.53
C ILE A 263 20.70 13.93 -12.74
N GLU A 264 21.62 14.82 -12.35
CA GLU A 264 21.29 16.05 -11.64
C GLU A 264 20.50 17.05 -12.52
N GLU A 265 20.73 17.07 -13.83
CA GLU A 265 19.92 17.85 -14.76
C GLU A 265 18.49 17.33 -14.82
N GLU A 266 18.29 16.01 -14.91
CA GLU A 266 16.96 15.39 -14.94
C GLU A 266 16.23 15.61 -13.59
N ARG A 267 16.97 15.53 -12.47
CA ARG A 267 16.43 15.84 -11.15
C ARG A 267 15.94 17.29 -11.04
N ARG A 268 16.72 18.25 -11.55
CA ARG A 268 16.34 19.68 -11.57
C ARG A 268 15.08 19.91 -12.41
N LYS A 269 14.97 19.24 -13.57
CA LYS A 269 13.78 19.31 -14.44
C LYS A 269 12.51 18.82 -13.74
N THR A 270 12.64 17.89 -12.82
CA THR A 270 11.50 17.32 -12.07
C THR A 270 10.89 18.31 -11.07
N MET A 271 11.65 19.34 -10.61
CA MET A 271 11.20 20.42 -9.71
C MET A 271 10.62 19.97 -8.35
N SER A 272 10.47 18.69 -8.10
CA SER A 272 9.88 18.13 -6.89
C SER A 272 10.72 16.96 -6.38
N PRO A 273 11.34 17.09 -5.17
CA PRO A 273 12.08 15.98 -4.56
C PRO A 273 11.25 14.71 -4.38
N ILE A 274 9.97 14.87 -4.08
CA ILE A 274 9.02 13.75 -3.91
C ILE A 274 8.74 13.06 -5.23
N ALA A 275 8.47 13.85 -6.30
CA ALA A 275 8.26 13.30 -7.63
C ALA A 275 9.53 12.61 -8.15
N TRP A 276 10.71 13.19 -7.89
CA TRP A 276 12.00 12.58 -8.21
C TRP A 276 12.17 11.22 -7.54
N ALA A 277 11.96 11.16 -6.24
CA ALA A 277 12.12 9.93 -5.50
C ALA A 277 11.15 8.84 -5.94
N ARG A 278 9.87 9.20 -6.17
CA ARG A 278 8.84 8.25 -6.59
C ARG A 278 9.01 7.79 -8.04
N GLU A 279 9.21 8.73 -8.97
CA GLU A 279 9.17 8.44 -10.42
C GLU A 279 10.51 7.94 -10.96
N TYR A 280 11.62 8.29 -10.30
CA TYR A 280 12.98 7.99 -10.79
C TYR A 280 13.76 7.07 -9.85
N LEU A 281 13.73 7.32 -8.53
CA LEU A 281 14.42 6.45 -7.57
C LEU A 281 13.56 5.25 -7.14
N LEU A 282 12.29 5.22 -7.53
CA LEU A 282 11.30 4.20 -7.15
C LEU A 282 11.16 4.06 -5.63
N LYS A 283 11.46 5.14 -4.91
CA LYS A 283 11.30 5.23 -3.45
C LYS A 283 9.97 5.86 -3.14
N ILE A 284 9.17 5.16 -2.37
CA ILE A 284 7.96 5.73 -1.81
C ILE A 284 8.41 6.64 -0.68
N ILE A 285 8.50 7.94 -0.96
CA ILE A 285 8.64 8.94 0.08
C ILE A 285 7.24 9.39 0.42
N SER A 286 6.85 9.10 1.63
CA SER A 286 5.82 9.88 2.29
C SER A 286 6.32 11.32 2.38
N THR A 287 5.45 12.25 2.11
CA THR A 287 5.73 13.69 2.11
C THR A 287 6.45 14.09 3.42
N ASP A 288 7.19 15.21 3.41
CA ASP A 288 7.78 15.83 4.64
C ASP A 288 6.71 16.12 5.72
N GLU A 289 5.43 15.94 5.39
CA GLU A 289 4.27 15.98 6.26
C GLU A 289 4.03 14.66 7.02
N GLN A 290 4.82 13.62 6.78
CA GLN A 290 4.67 12.36 7.52
C GLN A 290 5.06 12.55 8.99
N LEU A 291 4.04 12.64 9.83
CA LEU A 291 4.21 12.84 11.27
C LEU A 291 4.74 11.59 11.99
N ILE A 292 4.51 10.41 11.42
CA ILE A 292 5.03 9.13 11.96
C ILE A 292 5.68 8.35 10.82
N ARG A 293 7.00 8.12 10.96
CA ARG A 293 7.78 7.36 9.99
C ARG A 293 7.76 5.88 10.32
N ARG A 294 7.77 5.03 9.30
CA ARG A 294 7.75 3.57 9.46
C ARG A 294 8.92 3.04 10.30
N GLU A 295 10.08 3.65 10.17
CA GLU A 295 11.28 3.33 10.95
C GLU A 295 11.13 3.59 12.46
N TRP A 296 10.16 4.40 12.87
CA TRP A 296 9.85 4.68 14.29
C TRP A 296 8.94 3.61 14.91
N ILE A 297 8.30 2.77 14.08
CA ILE A 297 7.40 1.70 14.55
C ILE A 297 8.22 0.57 15.15
N LYS A 298 8.30 0.54 16.46
CA LYS A 298 8.92 -0.54 17.22
C LYS A 298 7.86 -1.57 17.58
N ARG A 299 8.17 -2.85 17.34
CA ARG A 299 7.25 -3.95 17.63
C ARG A 299 7.67 -4.70 18.89
N TYR A 300 6.69 -5.32 19.55
CA TYR A 300 6.93 -6.23 20.67
C TYR A 300 6.30 -7.59 20.35
N PRO A 301 7.00 -8.73 20.65
CA PRO A 301 6.50 -10.07 20.37
C PRO A 301 5.45 -10.50 21.40
N GLU A 302 5.65 -10.17 22.67
CA GLU A 302 4.75 -10.51 23.77
C GLU A 302 4.58 -9.33 24.71
N LEU A 303 3.37 -9.15 25.23
CA LEU A 303 3.12 -8.14 26.27
C LEU A 303 3.94 -8.49 27.52
N PRO A 304 4.70 -7.56 28.10
CA PRO A 304 5.44 -7.83 29.30
C PRO A 304 4.49 -8.21 30.45
N LEU A 305 4.80 -9.30 31.14
CA LEU A 305 4.12 -9.71 32.36
C LEU A 305 4.25 -8.59 33.40
N SER A 306 3.14 -8.03 33.81
CA SER A 306 3.12 -6.72 34.42
C SER A 306 3.27 -6.73 35.94
N ASN A 307 4.49 -6.72 36.42
CA ASN A 307 4.77 -6.18 37.76
C ASN A 307 4.74 -4.62 37.77
N TYR A 308 4.62 -3.97 36.63
CA TYR A 308 4.71 -2.52 36.44
C TYR A 308 3.54 -1.90 35.64
N ARG A 309 2.46 -2.67 35.42
CA ARG A 309 1.27 -2.14 34.76
C ARG A 309 0.65 -1.06 35.63
N GLU A 310 0.57 0.16 35.14
CA GLU A 310 -0.12 1.25 35.83
C GLU A 310 -1.64 1.18 35.55
N TYR A 311 -2.02 1.08 34.27
CA TYR A 311 -3.43 0.94 33.84
C TYR A 311 -3.54 0.56 32.35
N SER A 312 -4.75 0.24 31.92
CA SER A 312 -5.10 0.14 30.50
C SER A 312 -6.05 1.25 30.10
N ALA A 313 -5.99 1.65 28.83
CA ALA A 313 -6.86 2.69 28.31
C ALA A 313 -7.20 2.44 26.85
N THR A 314 -8.35 2.97 26.41
CA THR A 314 -8.83 2.94 25.03
C THR A 314 -9.22 4.35 24.60
N GLY A 315 -8.66 4.81 23.49
CA GLY A 315 -9.10 6.02 22.78
C GLY A 315 -10.20 5.62 21.79
N ILE A 316 -11.25 6.40 21.73
CA ILE A 316 -12.44 6.17 20.91
C ILE A 316 -12.75 7.42 20.12
N ASP A 317 -12.77 7.27 18.79
CA ASP A 317 -13.31 8.23 17.85
C ASP A 317 -14.64 7.71 17.31
N LEU A 318 -15.67 8.54 17.32
CA LEU A 318 -17.04 8.13 17.01
C LEU A 318 -17.52 8.70 15.68
N ALA A 319 -18.16 7.86 14.86
CA ALA A 319 -18.84 8.29 13.65
C ALA A 319 -19.94 9.35 13.94
N ILE A 320 -19.92 10.47 13.21
CA ILE A 320 -20.82 11.62 13.44
C ILE A 320 -22.19 11.44 12.78
N SER A 321 -22.38 10.57 11.79
CA SER A 321 -23.62 10.46 11.02
C SER A 321 -24.23 9.07 10.97
N GLN A 322 -25.60 9.02 10.96
CA GLN A 322 -26.40 7.79 10.78
C GLN A 322 -26.72 7.49 9.31
N SER A 323 -26.11 8.21 8.35
CA SER A 323 -26.40 8.01 6.92
C SER A 323 -25.68 6.77 6.35
N SER A 324 -26.14 6.28 5.21
CA SER A 324 -25.50 5.16 4.47
C SER A 324 -24.04 5.40 4.08
N ASN A 325 -23.56 6.63 4.24
CA ASN A 325 -22.15 7.06 4.09
C ASN A 325 -21.52 7.39 5.46
N ALA A 326 -21.98 6.79 6.57
CA ALA A 326 -21.45 7.04 7.90
C ALA A 326 -19.95 6.74 7.99
N ASP A 327 -19.22 7.59 8.70
CA ASP A 327 -17.83 7.40 9.04
C ASP A 327 -17.65 6.17 9.95
N PHE A 328 -16.42 5.70 10.10
CA PHE A 328 -16.12 4.54 10.94
C PHE A 328 -16.01 4.93 12.40
N THR A 329 -16.44 4.07 13.31
CA THR A 329 -16.07 4.15 14.72
C THR A 329 -14.74 3.45 14.91
N ALA A 330 -13.76 4.20 15.43
CA ALA A 330 -12.41 3.70 15.67
C ALA A 330 -12.13 3.58 17.18
N MET A 331 -11.49 2.46 17.57
CA MET A 331 -11.06 2.24 18.95
C MET A 331 -9.63 1.67 18.97
N VAL A 332 -8.74 2.34 19.70
CA VAL A 332 -7.37 1.93 19.89
C VAL A 332 -7.09 1.77 21.37
N SER A 333 -6.64 0.58 21.77
CA SER A 333 -6.38 0.26 23.19
C SER A 333 -4.88 0.13 23.46
N ALA A 334 -4.47 0.47 24.67
CA ALA A 334 -3.10 0.30 25.11
C ALA A 334 -3.01 -0.10 26.59
N GLN A 335 -1.90 -0.81 26.89
CA GLN A 335 -1.41 -1.00 28.26
C GLN A 335 -0.32 0.03 28.54
N VAL A 336 -0.45 0.74 29.66
CA VAL A 336 0.48 1.79 30.08
C VAL A 336 1.32 1.29 31.25
N ASN A 337 2.63 1.31 31.05
CA ASN A 337 3.60 0.87 32.07
C ASN A 337 4.54 2.03 32.43
N GLY A 338 4.84 2.21 33.68
CA GLY A 338 5.73 3.26 34.17
C GLY A 338 5.18 4.67 33.99
N ARG A 339 6.00 5.67 34.26
CA ARG A 339 5.65 7.11 34.14
C ARG A 339 6.86 7.94 33.75
N ARG A 340 6.62 9.13 33.20
CA ARG A 340 7.64 10.14 32.82
C ARG A 340 8.72 9.54 31.91
N GLU A 341 9.96 9.48 32.38
CA GLU A 341 11.08 8.92 31.61
C GLU A 341 10.91 7.43 31.34
N LYS A 342 10.30 6.70 32.28
CA LYS A 342 10.04 5.25 32.20
C LYS A 342 8.70 4.90 31.57
N LEU A 343 7.97 5.89 31.05
CA LEU A 343 6.69 5.67 30.38
C LEU A 343 6.90 4.78 29.13
N GLN A 344 6.13 3.68 29.07
CA GLN A 344 5.99 2.81 27.92
C GLN A 344 4.52 2.52 27.68
N VAL A 345 4.11 2.64 26.41
CA VAL A 345 2.73 2.43 25.96
C VAL A 345 2.74 1.29 24.97
N TYR A 346 2.10 0.20 25.31
CA TYR A 346 1.96 -0.98 24.47
C TYR A 346 0.60 -0.98 23.80
N ILE A 347 0.55 -0.69 22.51
CA ILE A 347 -0.68 -0.76 21.71
C ILE A 347 -1.13 -2.22 21.66
N LEU A 348 -2.41 -2.47 21.89
CA LEU A 348 -2.96 -3.83 21.93
C LEU A 348 -3.48 -4.28 20.55
N PRO A 349 -3.50 -5.59 20.24
CA PRO A 349 -3.90 -6.13 18.93
C PRO A 349 -5.43 -6.16 18.71
N ASN A 350 -6.22 -5.44 19.50
CA ASN A 350 -7.68 -5.38 19.44
C ASN A 350 -8.19 -4.08 18.82
N VAL A 351 -7.51 -3.59 17.79
CA VAL A 351 -7.92 -2.38 17.07
C VAL A 351 -9.29 -2.57 16.42
N VAL A 352 -10.19 -1.61 16.62
CA VAL A 352 -11.53 -1.61 16.02
C VAL A 352 -11.61 -0.45 15.03
N ASN A 353 -12.02 -0.76 13.80
CA ASN A 353 -12.31 0.22 12.76
C ASN A 353 -13.53 -0.27 11.96
N LYS A 354 -14.73 0.06 12.42
CA LYS A 354 -15.98 -0.49 11.88
C LYS A 354 -17.10 0.55 11.88
N ARG A 355 -18.03 0.38 10.97
CA ARG A 355 -19.31 1.11 11.03
C ARG A 355 -20.17 0.47 12.10
N LEU A 356 -20.37 1.18 13.20
CA LEU A 356 -21.15 0.73 14.34
C LEU A 356 -22.30 1.71 14.61
N THR A 357 -23.43 1.18 15.00
CA THR A 357 -24.53 1.98 15.58
C THR A 357 -24.14 2.48 16.97
N ALA A 358 -24.84 3.46 17.50
CA ALA A 358 -24.59 3.97 18.85
C ALA A 358 -24.69 2.87 19.93
N LEU A 359 -25.62 1.93 19.78
CA LEU A 359 -25.76 0.81 20.71
C LEU A 359 -24.60 -0.19 20.59
N GLU A 360 -24.21 -0.56 19.37
CA GLU A 360 -23.06 -1.45 19.13
C GLU A 360 -21.76 -0.81 19.62
N THR A 361 -21.60 0.50 19.43
CA THR A 361 -20.45 1.25 19.94
C THR A 361 -20.39 1.20 21.47
N LEU A 362 -21.52 1.40 22.14
CA LEU A 362 -21.62 1.31 23.59
C LEU A 362 -21.22 -0.08 24.11
N GLU A 363 -21.80 -1.13 23.52
CA GLU A 363 -21.50 -2.51 23.90
C GLU A 363 -20.05 -2.91 23.61
N GLN A 364 -19.51 -2.45 22.50
CA GLN A 364 -18.10 -2.67 22.15
C GLN A 364 -17.15 -1.98 23.15
N ALA A 365 -17.44 -0.73 23.52
CA ALA A 365 -16.66 0.02 24.50
C ALA A 365 -16.70 -0.65 25.90
N LYS A 366 -17.88 -1.11 26.35
CA LYS A 366 -18.04 -1.87 27.58
C LYS A 366 -17.22 -3.17 27.56
N SER A 367 -17.37 -3.94 26.49
CA SER A 367 -16.64 -5.19 26.29
C SER A 367 -15.12 -5.01 26.36
N ILE A 368 -14.61 -4.00 25.66
CA ILE A 368 -13.17 -3.68 25.69
C ILE A 368 -12.74 -3.26 27.10
N SER A 369 -13.45 -2.33 27.74
CA SER A 369 -13.11 -1.88 29.09
C SER A 369 -13.08 -3.05 30.08
N HIS A 370 -14.08 -3.92 30.02
CA HIS A 370 -14.17 -5.09 30.90
C HIS A 370 -13.03 -6.08 30.65
N SER A 371 -12.72 -6.41 29.38
CA SER A 371 -11.60 -7.31 29.03
C SER A 371 -10.24 -6.79 29.46
N LEU A 372 -10.11 -5.48 29.61
CA LEU A 372 -8.89 -4.80 30.06
C LEU A 372 -8.88 -4.55 31.59
N GLY A 373 -9.77 -5.19 32.35
CA GLY A 373 -9.87 -5.07 33.80
C GLY A 373 -10.35 -3.66 34.22
N HIS A 374 -11.46 -3.22 33.68
CA HIS A 374 -12.00 -1.86 33.78
C HIS A 374 -11.04 -0.78 33.27
N GLY A 375 -10.48 -1.02 32.05
CA GLY A 375 -9.62 -0.03 31.36
C GLY A 375 -10.35 1.28 31.12
N LYS A 376 -9.62 2.39 31.24
CA LYS A 376 -10.14 3.75 31.03
C LYS A 376 -10.61 3.93 29.57
N LEU A 377 -11.73 4.62 29.38
CA LEU A 377 -12.27 4.97 28.08
C LEU A 377 -12.16 6.47 27.84
N PHE A 378 -11.41 6.87 26.84
CA PHE A 378 -11.24 8.26 26.41
C PHE A 378 -12.00 8.47 25.11
N ILE A 379 -13.09 9.23 25.17
CA ILE A 379 -14.05 9.37 24.09
C ILE A 379 -14.08 10.81 23.63
N GLU A 380 -14.01 11.04 22.32
CA GLU A 380 -14.20 12.38 21.78
C GLU A 380 -15.55 12.95 22.23
N ASP A 381 -15.55 14.17 22.77
CA ASP A 381 -16.74 14.82 23.33
C ASP A 381 -17.24 15.94 22.41
N VAL A 382 -17.95 15.57 21.35
CA VAL A 382 -18.54 16.49 20.37
C VAL A 382 -20.04 16.19 20.22
N GLY A 383 -20.91 17.14 20.56
CA GLY A 383 -22.34 17.05 20.33
C GLY A 383 -23.02 15.93 21.13
N TYR A 384 -23.65 14.94 20.43
CA TYR A 384 -24.40 13.85 21.08
C TYR A 384 -23.53 12.81 21.81
N GLN A 385 -22.23 12.84 21.57
CA GLN A 385 -21.26 11.90 22.15
C GLN A 385 -21.13 12.04 23.67
N SER A 386 -21.45 13.22 24.22
CA SER A 386 -21.54 13.44 25.65
C SER A 386 -22.53 12.50 26.35
N SER A 387 -23.61 12.10 25.65
CA SER A 387 -24.60 11.16 26.19
C SER A 387 -24.03 9.75 26.36
N LEU A 388 -23.14 9.30 25.46
CA LEU A 388 -22.45 8.02 25.56
C LEU A 388 -21.51 8.00 26.80
N VAL A 389 -20.76 9.05 27.01
CA VAL A 389 -19.87 9.21 28.18
C VAL A 389 -20.67 9.18 29.48
N GLU A 390 -21.80 9.88 29.54
CA GLU A 390 -22.66 9.88 30.72
C GLU A 390 -23.29 8.50 30.98
N HIS A 391 -23.71 7.80 29.91
CA HIS A 391 -24.28 6.46 30.04
C HIS A 391 -23.27 5.48 30.62
N LEU A 392 -22.04 5.45 30.08
CA LEU A 392 -20.95 4.63 30.59
C LEU A 392 -20.61 4.95 32.05
N LYS A 393 -20.58 6.22 32.44
CA LYS A 393 -20.36 6.62 33.83
C LYS A 393 -21.47 6.15 34.77
N ARG A 394 -22.74 6.22 34.35
CA ARG A 394 -23.89 5.70 35.15
C ARG A 394 -23.79 4.21 35.42
N GLU A 395 -23.20 3.47 34.48
CA GLU A 395 -22.93 2.04 34.62
C GLU A 395 -21.56 1.72 35.27
N ASN A 396 -20.91 2.70 35.88
CA ASN A 396 -19.63 2.62 36.60
C ASN A 396 -18.41 2.27 35.70
N PHE A 397 -18.48 2.53 34.39
CA PHE A 397 -17.30 2.44 33.55
C PHE A 397 -16.43 3.70 33.67
N PRO A 398 -15.07 3.57 33.69
CA PRO A 398 -14.16 4.70 33.83
C PRO A 398 -14.04 5.49 32.51
N ALA A 399 -15.14 6.14 32.10
CA ALA A 399 -15.22 6.91 30.86
C ALA A 399 -14.92 8.40 31.11
N LYS A 400 -14.16 9.02 30.21
CA LYS A 400 -13.86 10.46 30.20
C LYS A 400 -14.07 11.03 28.81
N GLY A 401 -14.89 12.07 28.70
CA GLY A 401 -15.02 12.88 27.49
C GLY A 401 -13.77 13.73 27.25
N VAL A 402 -13.29 13.78 26.03
CA VAL A 402 -12.11 14.55 25.61
C VAL A 402 -12.59 15.63 24.66
N LYS A 403 -12.50 16.89 25.08
CA LYS A 403 -12.89 18.04 24.26
C LYS A 403 -11.75 18.37 23.27
N ILE A 404 -12.02 18.20 22.01
CA ILE A 404 -11.13 18.56 20.93
C ILE A 404 -11.49 19.99 20.49
N HIS A 405 -10.85 20.99 21.12
CA HIS A 405 -11.09 22.41 20.82
C HIS A 405 -10.51 22.80 19.46
N GLY A 406 -11.21 22.52 18.35
CA GLY A 406 -10.88 23.06 17.02
C GLY A 406 -9.45 22.78 16.52
N GLN A 407 -8.73 21.88 17.18
CA GLN A 407 -7.39 21.50 16.73
C GLN A 407 -7.51 20.61 15.48
N ASP A 408 -6.78 21.00 14.45
CA ASP A 408 -6.60 20.20 13.25
C ASP A 408 -6.03 18.80 13.59
N LYS A 409 -6.47 17.79 12.91
CA LYS A 409 -6.00 16.40 13.04
C LYS A 409 -4.47 16.29 12.95
N TYR A 410 -3.87 17.07 12.04
CA TYR A 410 -2.42 17.18 11.91
C TYR A 410 -1.75 17.64 13.21
N ALA A 411 -2.27 18.69 13.82
CA ALA A 411 -1.73 19.22 15.07
C ALA A 411 -1.85 18.22 16.24
N ARG A 412 -2.95 17.45 16.29
CA ARG A 412 -3.17 16.42 17.31
C ARG A 412 -2.16 15.27 17.21
N LEU A 413 -1.99 14.72 16.00
CA LEU A 413 -1.01 13.65 15.78
C LEU A 413 0.42 14.17 16.00
N SER A 414 0.73 15.37 15.53
CA SER A 414 2.04 16.02 15.74
C SER A 414 2.40 16.13 17.23
N ALA A 415 1.43 16.49 18.07
CA ALA A 415 1.65 16.63 19.51
C ALA A 415 2.07 15.32 20.19
N VAL A 416 1.68 14.16 19.66
CA VAL A 416 1.97 12.84 20.24
C VAL A 416 3.03 12.04 19.48
N SER A 417 3.41 12.47 18.27
CA SER A 417 4.35 11.76 17.38
C SER A 417 5.71 11.51 18.01
N HIS A 418 6.17 12.43 18.89
CA HIS A 418 7.44 12.31 19.61
C HIS A 418 7.53 11.07 20.52
N LEU A 419 6.39 10.54 21.00
CA LEU A 419 6.35 9.31 21.79
C LEU A 419 6.64 8.07 20.91
N VAL A 420 6.18 8.09 19.68
CA VAL A 420 6.50 7.02 18.72
C VAL A 420 7.95 7.12 18.29
N GLN A 421 8.43 8.32 17.95
CA GLN A 421 9.81 8.59 17.57
C GLN A 421 10.81 8.18 18.64
N SER A 422 10.52 8.48 19.91
CA SER A 422 11.39 8.10 21.03
C SER A 422 11.32 6.60 21.38
N GLY A 423 10.40 5.84 20.77
CA GLY A 423 10.18 4.42 21.06
C GLY A 423 9.50 4.16 22.40
N LYS A 424 8.80 5.14 22.95
CA LYS A 424 7.94 4.97 24.12
C LYS A 424 6.62 4.28 23.79
N VAL A 425 6.19 4.32 22.52
CA VAL A 425 5.04 3.59 21.99
C VAL A 425 5.54 2.37 21.24
N LEU A 426 5.02 1.19 21.61
CA LEU A 426 5.35 -0.08 21.00
C LEU A 426 4.07 -0.70 20.41
N PHE A 427 4.20 -1.35 19.26
CA PHE A 427 3.11 -1.98 18.54
C PHE A 427 3.22 -3.50 18.60
N PRO A 428 2.11 -4.26 18.58
CA PRO A 428 2.18 -5.71 18.54
C PRO A 428 2.74 -6.19 17.19
N GLU A 429 3.28 -7.41 17.15
CA GLU A 429 3.71 -8.00 15.87
C GLU A 429 2.54 -8.14 14.89
N HIS A 430 1.36 -8.52 15.40
CA HIS A 430 0.13 -8.72 14.63
C HIS A 430 -1.05 -8.01 15.28
N GLY A 431 -2.08 -7.64 14.47
CA GLY A 431 -3.35 -7.11 14.93
C GLY A 431 -3.42 -5.58 15.07
N ALA A 432 -2.38 -4.85 14.63
CA ALA A 432 -2.38 -3.38 14.53
C ALA A 432 -1.93 -2.89 13.14
N GLU A 433 -1.98 -3.74 12.12
CA GLU A 433 -1.49 -3.44 10.77
C GLU A 433 -2.22 -2.25 10.17
N GLU A 434 -3.55 -2.19 10.32
CA GLU A 434 -4.39 -1.11 9.81
C GLU A 434 -4.07 0.23 10.50
N LEU A 435 -3.90 0.24 11.81
CA LEU A 435 -3.49 1.43 12.55
C LEU A 435 -2.12 1.92 12.08
N ILE A 436 -1.13 1.02 11.94
CA ILE A 436 0.21 1.36 11.48
C ILE A 436 0.16 1.95 10.06
N LEU A 437 -0.68 1.38 9.19
CA LEU A 437 -0.86 1.86 7.83
C LEU A 437 -1.42 3.29 7.83
N GLN A 438 -2.49 3.55 8.59
CA GLN A 438 -3.08 4.89 8.70
C GLN A 438 -2.11 5.91 9.34
N LEU A 439 -1.35 5.51 10.37
CA LEU A 439 -0.35 6.38 11.01
C LEU A 439 0.78 6.76 10.06
N THR A 440 1.29 5.80 9.29
CA THR A 440 2.40 6.02 8.35
C THR A 440 1.95 6.65 7.03
N GLY A 441 0.66 6.54 6.68
CA GLY A 441 0.03 7.17 5.52
C GLY A 441 -0.80 8.40 5.83
N PHE A 442 -0.71 8.96 7.04
CA PHE A 442 -1.50 10.11 7.46
C PHE A 442 -1.30 11.33 6.55
N GLY A 443 -2.40 11.99 6.19
CA GLY A 443 -2.42 13.10 5.22
C GLY A 443 -2.58 12.65 3.76
N VAL A 444 -2.45 11.34 3.46
CA VAL A 444 -2.69 10.74 2.14
C VAL A 444 -3.96 9.90 2.14
N GLU A 445 -4.32 9.31 3.27
CA GLU A 445 -5.52 8.50 3.45
C GLU A 445 -6.78 9.37 3.60
N LYS A 446 -7.91 8.90 3.05
CA LYS A 446 -9.21 9.56 3.22
C LYS A 446 -9.86 9.23 4.57
N HIS A 447 -9.59 8.03 5.08
CA HIS A 447 -10.08 7.57 6.37
C HIS A 447 -8.90 7.48 7.32
N ASP A 448 -8.94 8.30 8.36
CA ASP A 448 -7.91 8.46 9.37
C ASP A 448 -8.49 8.31 10.80
N ASP A 449 -9.65 7.63 10.91
CA ASP A 449 -10.38 7.46 12.15
C ASP A 449 -9.53 6.77 13.24
N LEU A 450 -8.71 5.77 12.86
CA LEU A 450 -7.78 5.13 13.80
C LEU A 450 -6.68 6.09 14.29
N VAL A 451 -6.26 7.04 13.46
CA VAL A 451 -5.28 8.06 13.82
C VAL A 451 -5.88 9.02 14.85
N ASP A 452 -7.16 9.35 14.71
CA ASP A 452 -7.88 10.19 15.69
C ASP A 452 -8.03 9.47 17.03
N ALA A 453 -8.50 8.22 17.03
CA ALA A 453 -8.58 7.40 18.23
C ALA A 453 -7.21 7.21 18.92
N PHE A 454 -6.14 7.00 18.15
CA PHE A 454 -4.77 6.91 18.65
C PHE A 454 -4.29 8.24 19.26
N SER A 455 -4.56 9.36 18.60
CA SER A 455 -4.18 10.68 19.07
C SER A 455 -4.90 11.05 20.37
N ILE A 456 -6.19 10.73 20.49
CA ILE A 456 -6.98 10.87 21.72
C ILE A 456 -6.36 10.05 22.85
N LEU A 457 -6.08 8.76 22.58
CA LEU A 457 -5.47 7.85 23.54
C LEU A 457 -4.15 8.40 24.10
N LEU A 458 -3.21 8.75 23.21
CA LEU A 458 -1.89 9.20 23.64
C LEU A 458 -1.92 10.58 24.33
N SER A 459 -2.75 11.50 23.86
CA SER A 459 -2.91 12.81 24.50
C SER A 459 -3.41 12.67 25.95
N MET A 460 -4.34 11.74 26.17
CA MET A 460 -4.85 11.48 27.50
C MET A 460 -3.86 10.75 28.40
N ILE A 461 -3.04 9.85 27.82
CA ILE A 461 -1.93 9.22 28.55
C ILE A 461 -0.91 10.27 29.01
N ILE A 462 -0.56 11.24 28.16
CA ILE A 462 0.33 12.35 28.51
C ILE A 462 -0.29 13.19 29.63
N GLU A 463 -1.58 13.51 29.53
CA GLU A 463 -2.28 14.28 30.57
C GLU A 463 -2.25 13.53 31.93
N GLU A 464 -2.53 12.23 31.91
CA GLU A 464 -2.49 11.41 33.13
C GLU A 464 -1.06 11.28 33.70
N ASP A 465 -0.05 11.18 32.84
CA ASP A 465 1.36 11.09 33.24
C ASP A 465 1.86 12.38 33.90
N ASN A 466 1.36 13.54 33.43
CA ASN A 466 1.71 14.87 33.97
C ASN A 466 0.96 15.19 35.26
N ARG A 467 -0.10 14.46 35.63
CA ARG A 467 -0.81 14.70 36.89
C ARG A 467 0.13 14.41 38.07
N PRO A 468 0.25 15.35 39.01
CA PRO A 468 0.97 15.06 40.25
C PRO A 468 0.29 13.85 40.92
N ARG A 469 1.07 12.87 41.38
CA ARG A 469 0.52 11.89 42.31
C ARG A 469 -0.07 12.71 43.44
N SER A 470 -1.36 12.56 43.72
CA SER A 470 -1.85 12.90 45.07
C SER A 470 -0.97 12.02 45.99
N THR A 471 0.02 12.62 46.59
CA THR A 471 0.64 12.07 47.78
C THR A 471 -0.53 11.90 48.72
N GLY A 472 -1.06 10.66 48.76
CA GLY A 472 -1.93 10.32 49.87
C GLY A 472 -1.17 10.72 51.08
N MET A 473 -1.54 11.84 51.70
CA MET A 473 -1.14 12.08 53.05
C MET A 473 -1.50 10.80 53.79
N SER A 474 -0.48 10.01 54.14
CA SER A 474 -0.65 9.06 55.20
C SER A 474 -1.00 9.92 56.40
N PHE A 475 -2.30 10.08 56.63
CA PHE A 475 -2.76 10.40 57.97
C PHE A 475 -2.26 9.25 58.83
N ARG A 476 -1.04 9.34 59.30
CA ARG A 476 -0.70 8.86 60.62
C ARG A 476 -1.54 9.77 61.55
N GLY A 477 -2.85 9.55 61.53
CA GLY A 477 -3.72 10.04 62.59
C GLY A 477 -3.14 9.45 63.86
N LYS A 478 -2.58 10.30 64.69
CA LYS A 478 -2.38 9.96 66.07
C LYS A 478 -3.69 9.34 66.53
N TYR A 479 -3.59 8.14 67.05
CA TYR A 479 -4.68 7.44 67.70
C TYR A 479 -5.30 8.38 68.74
N ASN A 480 -6.45 8.97 68.41
CA ASN A 480 -7.11 9.98 69.25
C ASN A 480 -8.01 9.32 70.30
N GLY A 481 -7.70 8.11 70.75
CA GLY A 481 -8.47 7.48 71.82
C GLY A 481 -9.96 7.24 71.55
N GLU A 482 -10.41 7.36 70.28
CA GLU A 482 -11.82 7.29 69.86
C GLU A 482 -12.53 6.02 70.31
N PHE A 483 -11.78 4.96 70.59
CA PHE A 483 -12.27 3.66 71.09
C PHE A 483 -11.76 3.29 72.48
N ASP A 484 -11.10 4.21 73.19
CA ASP A 484 -10.52 3.94 74.51
C ASP A 484 -11.57 3.63 75.63
N HIS A 485 -12.81 4.00 75.36
CA HIS A 485 -13.97 3.72 76.20
C HIS A 485 -14.58 2.32 76.01
N LEU A 486 -14.11 1.55 75.02
CA LEU A 486 -14.62 0.22 74.71
C LEU A 486 -13.79 -0.88 75.39
N PRO A 487 -14.40 -2.05 75.73
CA PRO A 487 -13.68 -3.26 76.13
C PRO A 487 -12.65 -3.69 75.10
N ALA A 488 -11.57 -4.31 75.53
CA ALA A 488 -10.43 -4.65 74.67
C ALA A 488 -10.79 -5.51 73.44
N ASP A 489 -11.73 -6.44 73.59
CA ASP A 489 -12.24 -7.31 72.56
C ASP A 489 -13.12 -6.59 71.52
N GLU A 490 -13.86 -5.60 71.90
CA GLU A 490 -14.63 -4.73 70.98
C GLU A 490 -13.76 -3.71 70.28
N ARG A 491 -12.73 -3.21 70.92
CA ARG A 491 -11.71 -2.30 70.37
C ARG A 491 -10.97 -2.98 69.24
N GLU A 492 -10.53 -4.23 69.42
CA GLU A 492 -9.82 -5.00 68.47
C GLU A 492 -10.68 -5.34 67.22
N LYS A 493 -11.97 -5.70 67.43
CA LYS A 493 -12.92 -5.93 66.31
C LYS A 493 -13.17 -4.66 65.49
N LYS A 494 -13.31 -3.50 66.10
CA LYS A 494 -13.52 -2.23 65.39
C LYS A 494 -12.28 -1.75 64.64
N LEU A 495 -11.08 -2.02 65.16
CA LEU A 495 -9.82 -1.74 64.49
C LEU A 495 -9.63 -2.64 63.29
N ILE A 496 -9.96 -3.96 63.35
CA ILE A 496 -9.91 -4.89 62.24
C ILE A 496 -10.92 -4.50 61.13
N VAL A 497 -12.13 -4.10 61.51
CA VAL A 497 -13.14 -3.61 60.52
C VAL A 497 -12.66 -2.34 59.82
N ARG A 498 -12.05 -1.42 60.55
CA ARG A 498 -11.51 -0.18 60.00
C ARG A 498 -10.29 -0.41 59.09
N GLU A 499 -9.47 -1.38 59.43
CA GLU A 499 -8.33 -1.77 58.62
C GLU A 499 -8.77 -2.51 57.36
N ASN A 500 -9.78 -3.36 57.40
CA ASN A 500 -10.38 -4.00 56.25
C ASN A 500 -11.11 -3.04 55.32
N LEU A 501 -11.84 -2.06 55.86
CA LEU A 501 -12.43 -0.96 55.12
C LEU A 501 -11.34 -0.12 54.42
N ARG A 502 -10.22 0.16 55.09
CA ARG A 502 -9.07 0.84 54.49
C ARG A 502 -8.48 0.07 53.32
N LYS A 503 -8.40 -1.27 53.40
CA LYS A 503 -7.92 -2.13 52.32
C LYS A 503 -8.90 -2.17 51.14
N LEU A 504 -10.20 -2.03 51.39
CA LEU A 504 -11.22 -1.98 50.35
C LEU A 504 -11.26 -0.61 49.59
N PHE A 505 -10.85 0.46 50.22
CA PHE A 505 -10.79 1.79 49.60
C PHE A 505 -9.41 2.19 49.08
N LEU A 506 -8.40 1.30 49.21
CA LEU A 506 -7.06 1.47 48.67
C LEU A 506 -6.79 0.54 47.48
N LEU A 507 -7.81 -0.20 47.01
CA LEU A 507 -7.92 -0.84 45.73
C LEU A 507 -8.78 0.02 44.82
#